data_297250006d3fe163c10a79b26236964a
#
_entry.id   297250006d3fe163c10a79b26236964a
#
_cell.length_a   1.000
_cell.length_b   1.000
_cell.length_c   1.000
_cell.angle_alpha   90.00
_cell.angle_beta   90.00
_cell.angle_gamma   90.00
#
_symmetry.space_group_name_H-M   'P 1'
#
loop_
_entity.id
_entity.type
_entity.pdbx_description
1 polymer ?
#
loop_
_entity_poly.entity_id
_entity_poly.type
_entity_poly.pdbx_seq_one_letter_code
_entity_poly.pdbx_strand_id
1 'polypeptide(L)'
;DYVLPLQKGGAGEPYQFLVTSQTPRSTIKDLTDRFNVNGDGVDFFLFSNSGYQAMMLRYDPPKEVHYDDIKIASEGDSETIASVSQTLNSVGTDKVFDFLLDQADKLGASDIHIENLRDNIRIRMRVDGILHPVANIERDRYRVFMGELGSRAGVSSAATTPQSGHMQKDIFRDGSSHLLNIRVETVPTMYGQDAVLRLFNFDESLLNLDLL
;
A
#
# COMPACT_ATOMS: atom_id res chain seq x y z
N ASP A 1 13.46 16.71 3.69
CA ASP A 1 14.62 17.65 3.72
C ASP A 1 15.93 17.04 3.18
N TYR A 2 16.02 15.70 3.03
CA TYR A 2 17.19 14.99 2.50
C TYR A 2 18.51 15.31 3.25
N VAL A 3 18.43 15.42 4.59
CA VAL A 3 19.55 15.69 5.49
C VAL A 3 19.54 14.68 6.63
N LEU A 4 20.72 14.17 6.99
CA LEU A 4 20.87 13.30 8.17
C LEU A 4 22.00 13.88 9.06
N PRO A 5 21.80 14.00 10.38
CA PRO A 5 22.88 14.34 11.29
C PRO A 5 23.86 13.16 11.37
N LEU A 6 25.13 13.44 11.20
CA LEU A 6 26.21 12.43 11.29
C LEU A 6 26.88 12.48 12.66
N GLN A 7 27.24 13.69 13.11
CA GLN A 7 27.92 13.88 14.37
C GLN A 7 27.48 15.19 15.00
N LYS A 8 27.26 15.16 16.32
CA LYS A 8 26.99 16.34 17.11
C LYS A 8 28.32 17.07 17.35
N GLY A 9 28.41 18.31 16.92
CA GLY A 9 29.51 19.20 17.21
C GLY A 9 29.44 19.80 18.60
N GLY A 10 30.44 20.59 18.94
CA GLY A 10 30.57 21.32 20.20
C GLY A 10 31.99 21.22 20.76
N ALA A 11 32.35 22.13 21.67
CA ALA A 11 33.71 22.22 22.23
C ALA A 11 34.83 22.39 21.20
N GLY A 12 34.56 23.08 20.08
CA GLY A 12 35.51 23.33 19.00
C GLY A 12 35.50 22.32 17.85
N GLU A 13 34.61 21.30 17.92
CA GLU A 13 34.40 20.37 16.80
C GLU A 13 33.18 20.78 15.99
N PRO A 14 33.22 20.67 14.63
CA PRO A 14 32.10 21.04 13.78
C PRO A 14 30.92 20.06 13.89
N TYR A 15 29.70 20.58 13.73
CA TYR A 15 28.51 19.75 13.49
C TYR A 15 28.59 19.15 12.09
N GLN A 16 28.33 17.86 11.97
CA GLN A 16 28.42 17.15 10.70
C GLN A 16 27.06 16.65 10.22
N PHE A 17 26.76 16.92 8.95
CA PHE A 17 25.54 16.52 8.30
C PHE A 17 25.82 15.81 6.97
N LEU A 18 25.07 14.74 6.70
CA LEU A 18 24.99 14.14 5.38
C LEU A 18 23.89 14.87 4.58
N VAL A 19 24.21 15.26 3.37
CA VAL A 19 23.32 15.91 2.42
C VAL A 19 23.29 15.13 1.11
N THR A 20 22.20 15.25 0.35
CA THR A 20 22.11 14.63 -0.98
C THR A 20 22.08 15.70 -2.07
N SER A 21 22.16 15.27 -3.33
CA SER A 21 21.99 16.17 -4.47
C SER A 21 20.59 16.84 -4.54
N GLN A 22 19.63 16.33 -3.78
CA GLN A 22 18.25 16.86 -3.69
C GLN A 22 18.05 17.80 -2.48
N THR A 23 19.05 17.95 -1.62
CA THR A 23 18.95 18.86 -0.46
C THR A 23 18.85 20.30 -0.92
N PRO A 24 17.81 21.05 -0.53
CA PRO A 24 17.66 22.44 -0.91
C PRO A 24 18.78 23.30 -0.33
N ARG A 25 19.27 24.29 -1.06
CA ARG A 25 20.28 25.24 -0.57
C ARG A 25 19.81 26.06 0.62
N SER A 26 18.51 26.33 0.71
CA SER A 26 17.91 26.98 1.89
C SER A 26 18.11 26.16 3.15
N THR A 27 17.91 24.83 3.08
CA THR A 27 18.13 23.91 4.20
C THR A 27 19.57 23.92 4.67
N ILE A 28 20.55 23.91 3.73
CA ILE A 28 21.98 23.99 4.05
C ILE A 28 22.28 25.30 4.78
N LYS A 29 21.73 26.43 4.29
CA LYS A 29 21.89 27.73 4.91
C LYS A 29 21.29 27.77 6.32
N ASP A 30 20.05 27.29 6.49
CA ASP A 30 19.37 27.27 7.77
C ASP A 30 20.12 26.44 8.82
N LEU A 31 20.70 25.30 8.41
CA LEU A 31 21.56 24.49 9.28
C LEU A 31 22.84 25.20 9.65
N THR A 32 23.49 25.87 8.69
CA THR A 32 24.71 26.65 8.95
C THR A 32 24.39 27.77 9.94
N ASP A 33 23.33 28.54 9.71
CA ASP A 33 22.96 29.67 10.58
C ASP A 33 22.56 29.19 12.00
N ARG A 34 21.94 28.01 12.10
CA ARG A 34 21.47 27.44 13.37
C ARG A 34 22.59 26.83 14.22
N PHE A 35 23.54 26.15 13.60
CA PHE A 35 24.54 25.36 14.31
C PHE A 35 25.93 26.03 14.38
N ASN A 36 26.17 27.11 13.66
CA ASN A 36 27.41 27.88 13.73
C ASN A 36 27.36 29.04 14.74
N VAL A 37 26.44 29.00 15.70
CA VAL A 37 26.22 30.10 16.67
C VAL A 37 27.42 30.34 17.57
N ASN A 38 28.17 29.28 17.92
CA ASN A 38 29.34 29.36 18.80
C ASN A 38 30.70 29.35 18.05
N GLY A 39 30.67 29.39 16.72
CA GLY A 39 31.91 29.30 15.90
C GLY A 39 32.49 27.90 15.76
N ASP A 40 31.74 26.85 16.18
CA ASP A 40 32.17 25.46 16.09
C ASP A 40 32.23 24.94 14.63
N GLY A 41 31.56 25.62 13.70
CA GLY A 41 31.51 25.24 12.29
C GLY A 41 30.48 24.18 11.98
N VAL A 42 30.16 24.04 10.69
CA VAL A 42 29.24 23.02 10.16
C VAL A 42 29.81 22.41 8.90
N ASP A 43 30.01 21.10 8.90
CA ASP A 43 30.49 20.35 7.76
C ASP A 43 29.37 19.58 7.09
N PHE A 44 29.34 19.60 5.75
CA PHE A 44 28.37 18.88 4.94
C PHE A 44 29.08 17.85 4.07
N PHE A 45 28.65 16.61 4.15
CA PHE A 45 29.17 15.51 3.36
C PHE A 45 28.13 15.06 2.35
N LEU A 46 28.50 15.00 1.09
CA LEU A 46 27.62 14.53 0.02
C LEU A 46 27.41 13.02 0.12
N PHE A 47 26.16 12.60 0.15
CA PHE A 47 25.73 11.22 0.26
C PHE A 47 24.83 10.85 -0.93
N SER A 48 24.83 9.56 -1.32
CA SER A 48 23.96 9.13 -2.42
C SER A 48 22.49 9.11 -2.01
N ASN A 49 21.58 9.40 -2.94
CA ASN A 49 20.15 9.31 -2.68
C ASN A 49 19.73 7.89 -2.28
N SER A 50 20.29 6.85 -2.89
CA SER A 50 20.05 5.45 -2.52
C SER A 50 20.55 5.13 -1.11
N GLY A 51 21.70 5.63 -0.73
CA GLY A 51 22.22 5.48 0.63
C GLY A 51 21.34 6.20 1.65
N TYR A 52 20.87 7.42 1.34
CA TYR A 52 19.93 8.15 2.18
C TYR A 52 18.64 7.33 2.42
N GLN A 53 18.05 6.79 1.37
CA GLN A 53 16.84 5.96 1.47
C GLN A 53 17.09 4.71 2.34
N ALA A 54 18.21 4.03 2.14
CA ALA A 54 18.57 2.85 2.93
C ALA A 54 18.78 3.20 4.42
N MET A 55 19.36 4.35 4.73
CA MET A 55 19.51 4.82 6.12
C MET A 55 18.14 5.21 6.72
N MET A 56 17.29 5.92 5.98
CA MET A 56 15.96 6.29 6.45
C MET A 56 15.12 5.05 6.79
N LEU A 57 15.16 4.02 5.97
CA LEU A 57 14.48 2.74 6.26
C LEU A 57 14.98 2.07 7.56
N ARG A 58 16.22 2.34 7.96
CA ARG A 58 16.81 1.80 9.21
C ARG A 58 16.45 2.62 10.44
N TYR A 59 16.37 3.97 10.32
CA TYR A 59 16.13 4.88 11.44
C TYR A 59 14.66 5.23 11.64
N ASP A 60 13.90 5.25 10.54
CA ASP A 60 12.45 5.45 10.55
C ASP A 60 11.83 4.41 9.60
N PRO A 61 11.88 3.13 10.00
CA PRO A 61 11.24 2.09 9.19
C PRO A 61 9.76 2.44 9.06
N PRO A 62 9.16 2.14 7.90
CA PRO A 62 7.71 2.26 7.74
C PRO A 62 7.05 1.60 8.93
N LYS A 63 6.22 2.32 9.66
CA LYS A 63 5.46 1.72 10.77
C LYS A 63 4.63 0.61 10.18
N GLU A 64 4.98 -0.63 10.49
CA GLU A 64 4.12 -1.77 10.21
C GLU A 64 2.86 -1.59 11.04
N VAL A 65 1.81 -1.14 10.40
CA VAL A 65 0.50 -1.11 11.02
C VAL A 65 -0.03 -2.53 10.89
N HIS A 66 -0.02 -3.26 12.00
CA HIS A 66 -0.69 -4.55 12.07
C HIS A 66 -2.20 -4.27 12.11
N TYR A 67 -2.89 -4.75 11.11
CA TYR A 67 -4.35 -4.73 11.06
C TYR A 67 -4.85 -6.09 11.49
N ASP A 68 -5.97 -6.09 12.23
CA ASP A 68 -6.65 -7.35 12.57
C ASP A 68 -7.14 -8.03 11.30
N ASP A 69 -7.02 -9.35 11.26
CA ASP A 69 -7.51 -10.15 10.14
C ASP A 69 -9.02 -10.04 10.04
N ILE A 70 -9.51 -9.94 8.81
CA ILE A 70 -10.95 -9.95 8.54
C ILE A 70 -11.51 -11.33 8.92
N LYS A 71 -12.50 -11.33 9.82
CA LYS A 71 -13.23 -12.56 10.20
C LYS A 71 -14.64 -12.46 9.67
N ILE A 72 -15.01 -13.34 8.78
CA ILE A 72 -16.38 -13.46 8.30
C ILE A 72 -17.11 -14.42 9.25
N ALA A 73 -17.73 -13.88 10.28
CA ALA A 73 -18.42 -14.69 11.30
C ALA A 73 -19.84 -15.11 10.84
N SER A 74 -20.52 -14.26 10.09
CA SER A 74 -21.83 -14.53 9.51
C SER A 74 -22.11 -13.60 8.32
N GLU A 75 -23.08 -13.96 7.49
CA GLU A 75 -23.46 -13.16 6.33
C GLU A 75 -24.00 -11.79 6.78
N GLY A 76 -23.29 -10.70 6.40
CA GLY A 76 -23.74 -9.33 6.63
C GLY A 76 -23.55 -8.80 8.06
N ASP A 77 -22.61 -9.37 8.85
CA ASP A 77 -22.30 -8.84 10.17
C ASP A 77 -21.84 -7.37 10.11
N SER A 78 -22.69 -6.48 10.64
CA SER A 78 -22.47 -5.04 10.62
C SER A 78 -21.25 -4.61 11.44
N GLU A 79 -20.88 -5.35 12.47
CA GLU A 79 -19.71 -5.06 13.32
C GLU A 79 -18.42 -5.35 12.58
N THR A 80 -18.35 -6.47 11.87
CA THR A 80 -17.21 -6.81 11.00
C THR A 80 -17.04 -5.77 9.89
N ILE A 81 -18.13 -5.37 9.22
CA ILE A 81 -18.10 -4.35 8.17
C ILE A 81 -17.59 -3.01 8.72
N ALA A 82 -18.05 -2.59 9.89
CA ALA A 82 -17.66 -1.33 10.49
C ALA A 82 -16.15 -1.33 10.88
N SER A 83 -15.68 -2.41 11.51
CA SER A 83 -14.27 -2.56 11.89
C SER A 83 -13.34 -2.56 10.69
N VAL A 84 -13.64 -3.36 9.67
CA VAL A 84 -12.84 -3.43 8.44
C VAL A 84 -12.88 -2.09 7.69
N SER A 85 -14.04 -1.45 7.60
CA SER A 85 -14.17 -0.14 6.97
C SER A 85 -13.33 0.92 7.67
N GLN A 86 -13.34 0.94 9.01
CA GLN A 86 -12.52 1.85 9.79
C GLN A 86 -11.02 1.61 9.53
N THR A 87 -10.60 0.36 9.51
CA THR A 87 -9.23 -0.04 9.19
C THR A 87 -8.83 0.46 7.80
N LEU A 88 -9.64 0.14 6.77
CA LEU A 88 -9.35 0.53 5.39
C LEU A 88 -9.36 2.05 5.18
N ASN A 89 -10.20 2.79 5.90
CA ASN A 89 -10.22 4.25 5.83
C ASN A 89 -9.05 4.90 6.58
N SER A 90 -8.43 4.22 7.54
CA SER A 90 -7.25 4.71 8.28
C SER A 90 -5.93 4.39 7.57
N VAL A 91 -5.91 3.36 6.72
CA VAL A 91 -4.72 2.92 5.97
C VAL A 91 -4.37 3.91 4.87
N GLY A 92 -3.09 4.16 4.64
CA GLY A 92 -2.63 4.87 3.44
C GLY A 92 -3.13 4.16 2.17
N THR A 93 -3.57 4.94 1.19
CA THR A 93 -4.19 4.39 -0.03
C THR A 93 -3.29 3.43 -0.81
N ASP A 94 -1.98 3.61 -0.69
CA ASP A 94 -0.94 2.73 -1.25
C ASP A 94 -0.92 1.32 -0.63
N LYS A 95 -1.42 1.17 0.60
CA LYS A 95 -1.44 -0.09 1.34
C LYS A 95 -2.82 -0.76 1.38
N VAL A 96 -3.90 -0.02 1.12
CA VAL A 96 -5.27 -0.55 1.15
C VAL A 96 -5.43 -1.73 0.22
N PHE A 97 -4.87 -1.62 -0.96
CA PHE A 97 -4.97 -2.63 -1.98
C PHE A 97 -4.22 -3.91 -1.60
N ASP A 98 -3.01 -3.77 -1.08
CA ASP A 98 -2.22 -4.88 -0.61
C ASP A 98 -2.88 -5.59 0.57
N PHE A 99 -3.42 -4.83 1.52
CA PHE A 99 -4.19 -5.37 2.63
C PHE A 99 -5.40 -6.18 2.16
N LEU A 100 -6.19 -5.65 1.20
CA LEU A 100 -7.35 -6.37 0.66
C LEU A 100 -6.98 -7.69 0.00
N LEU A 101 -5.88 -7.72 -0.75
CA LEU A 101 -5.40 -8.93 -1.42
C LEU A 101 -4.90 -9.96 -0.40
N ASP A 102 -4.15 -9.54 0.62
CA ASP A 102 -3.69 -10.43 1.69
C ASP A 102 -4.85 -11.03 2.47
N GLN A 103 -5.88 -10.23 2.77
CA GLN A 103 -7.07 -10.72 3.45
C GLN A 103 -7.90 -11.66 2.59
N ALA A 104 -8.05 -11.35 1.30
CA ALA A 104 -8.75 -12.22 0.37
C ALA A 104 -8.07 -13.59 0.22
N ASP A 105 -6.74 -13.62 0.16
CA ASP A 105 -5.97 -14.87 0.13
C ASP A 105 -6.15 -15.67 1.44
N LYS A 106 -6.03 -15.02 2.60
CA LYS A 106 -6.24 -15.66 3.91
C LYS A 106 -7.63 -16.28 4.06
N LEU A 107 -8.65 -15.63 3.51
CA LEU A 107 -10.03 -16.09 3.53
C LEU A 107 -10.34 -17.14 2.45
N GLY A 108 -9.41 -17.43 1.55
CA GLY A 108 -9.66 -18.29 0.39
C GLY A 108 -10.70 -17.71 -0.57
N ALA A 109 -10.76 -16.38 -0.66
CA ALA A 109 -11.73 -15.72 -1.54
C ALA A 109 -11.37 -15.96 -3.02
N SER A 110 -12.39 -16.25 -3.83
CA SER A 110 -12.25 -16.40 -5.29
C SER A 110 -12.33 -15.08 -6.02
N ASP A 111 -13.10 -14.12 -5.51
CA ASP A 111 -13.33 -12.84 -6.16
C ASP A 111 -13.42 -11.70 -5.11
N ILE A 112 -12.92 -10.52 -5.48
CA ILE A 112 -13.15 -9.26 -4.78
C ILE A 112 -13.98 -8.37 -5.70
N HIS A 113 -15.13 -7.90 -5.23
CA HIS A 113 -15.98 -6.95 -5.91
C HIS A 113 -15.81 -5.57 -5.30
N ILE A 114 -15.54 -4.58 -6.15
CA ILE A 114 -15.37 -3.18 -5.82
C ILE A 114 -16.47 -2.41 -6.54
N GLU A 115 -17.44 -1.97 -5.80
CA GLU A 115 -18.65 -1.35 -6.33
C GLU A 115 -18.69 0.13 -5.96
N ASN A 116 -18.64 0.99 -6.95
CA ASN A 116 -18.67 2.42 -6.77
C ASN A 116 -20.10 2.93 -6.68
N LEU A 117 -20.55 3.14 -5.46
CA LEU A 117 -21.90 3.63 -5.18
C LEU A 117 -21.93 5.18 -5.10
N ARG A 118 -23.11 5.74 -4.90
CA ARG A 118 -23.29 7.18 -4.82
C ARG A 118 -22.45 7.82 -3.70
N ASP A 119 -22.45 7.22 -2.52
CA ASP A 119 -21.93 7.81 -1.29
C ASP A 119 -20.65 7.12 -0.77
N ASN A 120 -20.38 5.90 -1.22
CA ASN A 120 -19.22 5.11 -0.80
C ASN A 120 -18.76 4.14 -1.88
N ILE A 121 -17.65 3.45 -1.62
CA ILE A 121 -17.18 2.29 -2.37
C ILE A 121 -17.44 1.06 -1.51
N ARG A 122 -18.30 0.17 -1.97
CA ARG A 122 -18.57 -1.10 -1.30
C ARG A 122 -17.60 -2.18 -1.76
N ILE A 123 -16.99 -2.85 -0.80
CA ILE A 123 -16.13 -4.01 -1.04
C ILE A 123 -16.86 -5.26 -0.60
N ARG A 124 -16.89 -6.26 -1.49
CA ARG A 124 -17.43 -7.60 -1.20
C ARG A 124 -16.40 -8.65 -1.62
N MET A 125 -16.32 -9.74 -0.87
CA MET A 125 -15.48 -10.89 -1.19
C MET A 125 -16.34 -12.14 -1.36
N ARG A 126 -16.01 -12.96 -2.36
CA ARG A 126 -16.67 -14.26 -2.56
C ARG A 126 -15.85 -15.34 -1.86
N VAL A 127 -16.42 -15.90 -0.79
CA VAL A 127 -15.81 -17.00 -0.02
C VAL A 127 -16.79 -18.16 -0.05
N ASP A 128 -16.32 -19.35 -0.36
CA ASP A 128 -17.14 -20.58 -0.49
C ASP A 128 -18.37 -20.41 -1.39
N GLY A 129 -18.24 -19.63 -2.47
CA GLY A 129 -19.30 -19.36 -3.43
C GLY A 129 -20.29 -18.25 -3.00
N ILE A 130 -20.25 -17.79 -1.74
CA ILE A 130 -21.13 -16.75 -1.20
C ILE A 130 -20.42 -15.39 -1.25
N LEU A 131 -21.15 -14.36 -1.61
CA LEU A 131 -20.62 -12.99 -1.71
C LEU A 131 -20.91 -12.21 -0.42
N HIS A 132 -19.88 -12.01 0.39
CA HIS A 132 -19.95 -11.33 1.69
C HIS A 132 -19.57 -9.85 1.56
N PRO A 133 -20.36 -8.90 2.11
CA PRO A 133 -19.92 -7.52 2.28
C PRO A 133 -18.84 -7.47 3.35
N VAL A 134 -17.71 -6.82 3.06
CA VAL A 134 -16.56 -6.75 3.99
C VAL A 134 -16.22 -5.34 4.40
N ALA A 135 -16.44 -4.34 3.55
CA ALA A 135 -16.15 -2.95 3.91
C ALA A 135 -16.90 -1.93 3.05
N ASN A 136 -16.96 -0.70 3.59
CA ASN A 136 -17.30 0.50 2.85
C ASN A 136 -16.15 1.51 2.99
N ILE A 137 -15.57 1.91 1.86
CA ILE A 137 -14.51 2.92 1.80
C ILE A 137 -15.15 4.28 1.46
N GLU A 138 -14.63 5.34 2.03
CA GLU A 138 -15.09 6.70 1.77
C GLU A 138 -14.90 7.07 0.29
N ARG A 139 -15.86 7.79 -0.25
CA ARG A 139 -15.91 8.10 -1.68
C ARG A 139 -14.76 9.00 -2.16
N ASP A 140 -14.24 9.86 -1.32
CA ASP A 140 -13.11 10.73 -1.64
C ASP A 140 -11.83 9.95 -1.98
N ARG A 141 -11.70 8.72 -1.46
CA ARG A 141 -10.58 7.81 -1.73
C ARG A 141 -10.68 7.08 -3.08
N TYR A 142 -11.86 7.14 -3.73
CA TYR A 142 -12.14 6.41 -4.98
C TYR A 142 -11.07 6.63 -6.05
N ARG A 143 -10.74 7.89 -6.31
CA ARG A 143 -9.81 8.23 -7.40
C ARG A 143 -8.43 7.62 -7.22
N VAL A 144 -7.92 7.66 -5.99
CA VAL A 144 -6.59 7.12 -5.67
C VAL A 144 -6.63 5.59 -5.72
N PHE A 145 -7.66 4.98 -5.13
CA PHE A 145 -7.86 3.55 -5.12
C PHE A 145 -7.98 2.96 -6.54
N MET A 146 -8.84 3.51 -7.38
CA MET A 146 -8.99 3.06 -8.77
C MET A 146 -7.81 3.42 -9.66
N GLY A 147 -7.09 4.50 -9.35
CA GLY A 147 -5.84 4.85 -10.02
C GLY A 147 -4.74 3.84 -9.75
N GLU A 148 -4.61 3.36 -8.52
CA GLU A 148 -3.66 2.31 -8.15
C GLU A 148 -4.03 0.97 -8.80
N LEU A 149 -5.29 0.56 -8.73
CA LEU A 149 -5.77 -0.62 -9.43
C LEU A 149 -5.43 -0.56 -10.93
N GLY A 150 -5.73 0.59 -11.55
CA GLY A 150 -5.45 0.81 -12.97
C GLY A 150 -3.97 0.71 -13.31
N SER A 151 -3.11 1.29 -12.49
CA SER A 151 -1.65 1.23 -12.67
C SER A 151 -1.11 -0.19 -12.56
N ARG A 152 -1.60 -0.98 -11.60
CA ARG A 152 -1.15 -2.37 -11.38
C ARG A 152 -1.69 -3.34 -12.43
N ALA A 153 -2.94 -3.18 -12.83
CA ALA A 153 -3.63 -4.10 -13.74
C ALA A 153 -3.55 -3.71 -15.23
N GLY A 154 -3.01 -2.54 -15.55
CA GLY A 154 -2.94 -2.03 -16.91
C GLY A 154 -4.30 -1.59 -17.48
N VAL A 155 -5.24 -1.16 -16.61
CA VAL A 155 -6.56 -0.66 -17.03
C VAL A 155 -6.68 0.83 -16.74
N SER A 156 -7.49 1.55 -17.53
CA SER A 156 -7.69 2.99 -17.34
C SER A 156 -8.90 3.26 -16.44
N SER A 157 -8.69 3.98 -15.35
CA SER A 157 -9.77 4.43 -14.45
C SER A 157 -10.72 5.46 -15.09
N ALA A 158 -10.38 5.99 -16.26
CA ALA A 158 -11.18 6.95 -17.03
C ALA A 158 -11.85 6.31 -18.27
N ALA A 159 -11.76 5.01 -18.45
CA ALA A 159 -12.36 4.34 -19.60
C ALA A 159 -13.88 4.43 -19.58
N THR A 160 -14.47 4.59 -20.74
CA THR A 160 -15.92 4.63 -20.96
C THR A 160 -16.47 3.29 -21.45
N THR A 161 -15.61 2.29 -21.62
CA THR A 161 -15.93 0.92 -22.03
C THR A 161 -15.36 -0.07 -21.01
N PRO A 162 -15.95 -1.28 -20.90
CA PRO A 162 -15.38 -2.34 -20.09
C PRO A 162 -13.94 -2.65 -20.48
N GLN A 163 -13.09 -2.91 -19.49
CA GLN A 163 -11.69 -3.26 -19.68
C GLN A 163 -11.33 -4.52 -18.90
N SER A 164 -10.34 -5.24 -19.41
CA SER A 164 -9.76 -6.41 -18.75
C SER A 164 -8.26 -6.19 -18.61
N GLY A 165 -7.74 -6.46 -17.43
CA GLY A 165 -6.32 -6.40 -17.11
C GLY A 165 -5.91 -7.58 -16.24
N HIS A 166 -4.62 -7.65 -15.92
CA HIS A 166 -4.11 -8.65 -14.99
C HIS A 166 -2.97 -8.07 -14.18
N MET A 167 -2.77 -8.62 -13.00
CA MET A 167 -1.64 -8.29 -12.14
C MET A 167 -1.24 -9.50 -11.31
N GLN A 168 -0.07 -9.41 -10.71
CA GLN A 168 0.48 -10.44 -9.84
C GLN A 168 0.91 -9.80 -8.52
N LYS A 169 0.84 -10.61 -7.45
CA LYS A 169 1.33 -10.23 -6.13
C LYS A 169 1.97 -11.43 -5.45
N ASP A 170 3.15 -11.20 -4.87
CA ASP A 170 3.75 -12.17 -3.96
C ASP A 170 3.05 -12.09 -2.61
N ILE A 171 2.52 -13.22 -2.16
CA ILE A 171 1.90 -13.38 -0.84
C ILE A 171 2.84 -14.19 0.04
N PHE A 172 3.11 -13.68 1.23
CA PHE A 172 3.89 -14.38 2.26
C PHE A 172 2.95 -15.06 3.25
N ARG A 173 3.02 -16.39 3.31
CA ARG A 173 2.21 -17.20 4.23
C ARG A 173 3.01 -18.38 4.76
N ASP A 174 2.92 -18.63 6.07
CA ASP A 174 3.53 -19.78 6.76
C ASP A 174 5.03 -19.97 6.46
N GLY A 175 5.76 -18.85 6.28
CA GLY A 175 7.19 -18.85 5.97
C GLY A 175 7.54 -19.16 4.51
N SER A 176 6.54 -19.28 3.64
CA SER A 176 6.71 -19.44 2.18
C SER A 176 6.08 -18.28 1.43
N SER A 177 6.62 -17.99 0.24
CA SER A 177 6.04 -17.02 -0.70
C SER A 177 5.35 -17.80 -1.81
N HIS A 178 4.12 -17.40 -2.16
CA HIS A 178 3.43 -17.90 -3.34
C HIS A 178 2.95 -16.73 -4.20
N LEU A 179 2.86 -16.95 -5.50
CA LEU A 179 2.45 -15.94 -6.47
C LEU A 179 0.94 -15.98 -6.68
N LEU A 180 0.24 -14.94 -6.23
CA LEU A 180 -1.17 -14.75 -6.50
C LEU A 180 -1.34 -14.09 -7.89
N ASN A 181 -2.01 -14.78 -8.80
CA ASN A 181 -2.40 -14.23 -10.10
C ASN A 181 -3.80 -13.65 -10.01
N ILE A 182 -4.00 -12.44 -10.54
CA ILE A 182 -5.25 -11.71 -10.41
C ILE A 182 -5.67 -11.19 -11.78
N ARG A 183 -6.86 -11.60 -12.22
CA ARG A 183 -7.52 -11.01 -13.37
C ARG A 183 -8.44 -9.90 -12.90
N VAL A 184 -8.35 -8.75 -13.55
CA VAL A 184 -9.14 -7.56 -13.24
C VAL A 184 -10.07 -7.26 -14.39
N GLU A 185 -11.34 -7.07 -14.10
CA GLU A 185 -12.33 -6.58 -15.05
C GLU A 185 -12.98 -5.32 -14.49
N THR A 186 -13.06 -4.27 -15.32
CA THR A 186 -13.70 -3.01 -14.94
C THR A 186 -14.86 -2.71 -15.85
N VAL A 187 -15.93 -2.15 -15.29
CA VAL A 187 -17.14 -1.77 -16.02
C VAL A 187 -17.53 -0.35 -15.63
N PRO A 188 -17.72 0.56 -16.60
CA PRO A 188 -18.21 1.90 -16.33
C PRO A 188 -19.62 1.88 -15.74
N THR A 189 -19.85 2.71 -14.73
CA THR A 189 -21.14 2.93 -14.10
C THR A 189 -21.45 4.43 -14.03
N MET A 190 -22.64 4.80 -13.60
CA MET A 190 -23.01 6.21 -13.45
C MET A 190 -22.22 6.93 -12.33
N TYR A 191 -21.57 6.20 -11.41
CA TYR A 191 -20.80 6.76 -10.31
C TYR A 191 -19.28 6.61 -10.49
N GLY A 192 -18.81 6.04 -11.60
CA GLY A 192 -17.44 5.75 -11.93
C GLY A 192 -17.30 4.36 -12.52
N GLN A 193 -16.30 3.61 -12.13
CA GLN A 193 -16.10 2.23 -12.57
C GLN A 193 -16.24 1.27 -11.39
N ASP A 194 -16.95 0.18 -11.62
CA ASP A 194 -16.89 -1.01 -10.78
C ASP A 194 -15.74 -1.89 -11.24
N ALA A 195 -15.18 -2.69 -10.33
CA ALA A 195 -14.16 -3.66 -10.66
C ALA A 195 -14.43 -5.01 -10.00
N VAL A 196 -14.07 -6.07 -10.71
CA VAL A 196 -14.03 -7.43 -10.17
C VAL A 196 -12.60 -7.96 -10.32
N LEU A 197 -12.04 -8.42 -9.21
CA LEU A 197 -10.74 -9.04 -9.15
C LEU A 197 -10.95 -10.53 -8.90
N ARG A 198 -10.63 -11.37 -9.88
CA ARG A 198 -10.64 -12.83 -9.73
C ARG A 198 -9.26 -13.32 -9.34
N LEU A 199 -9.17 -14.02 -8.23
CA LEU A 199 -7.94 -14.53 -7.65
C LEU A 199 -7.72 -15.97 -8.11
N PHE A 200 -6.51 -16.25 -8.58
CA PHE A 200 -6.09 -17.59 -8.99
C PHE A 200 -4.90 -18.00 -8.10
N ASN A 201 -5.17 -18.84 -7.12
CA ASN A 201 -4.13 -19.55 -6.40
C ASN A 201 -3.71 -20.74 -7.23
N PHE A 202 -2.50 -20.68 -7.79
CA PHE A 202 -1.87 -21.87 -8.37
C PHE A 202 -1.27 -22.69 -7.21
N ASP A 203 -2.03 -23.63 -6.72
CA ASP A 203 -1.48 -24.68 -5.87
C ASP A 203 -0.77 -25.67 -6.77
N GLU A 204 0.57 -25.65 -6.78
CA GLU A 204 1.39 -26.58 -7.58
C GLU A 204 1.10 -28.04 -7.22
N SER A 205 0.56 -28.29 -6.01
CA SER A 205 0.16 -29.64 -5.60
C SER A 205 -1.00 -30.21 -6.43
N LEU A 206 -1.87 -29.33 -6.97
CA LEU A 206 -2.97 -29.72 -7.85
C LEU A 206 -2.50 -30.08 -9.27
N LEU A 207 -1.27 -29.74 -9.65
CA LEU A 207 -0.66 -30.11 -10.93
C LEU A 207 0.06 -31.45 -10.86
N ASN A 208 0.15 -32.07 -9.70
CA ASN A 208 0.81 -33.35 -9.54
C ASN A 208 -0.18 -34.47 -9.85
N LEU A 209 -0.10 -34.97 -11.11
CA LEU A 209 -0.92 -36.09 -11.63
C LEU A 209 -0.73 -37.39 -10.83
N ASP A 210 0.36 -37.53 -10.04
CA ASP A 210 0.63 -38.68 -9.22
C ASP A 210 -0.21 -38.72 -7.92
N LEU A 211 -0.96 -37.65 -7.62
CA LEU A 211 -1.88 -37.54 -6.47
C LEU A 211 -3.36 -37.74 -6.83
N LEU A 212 -3.66 -38.02 -8.10
CA LEU A 212 -4.99 -38.38 -8.62
C LEU A 212 -5.09 -39.90 -8.82
#